data_070b04904b796a5b55ec0996bff67543
#
_entry.id   070b04904b796a5b55ec0996bff67543
#
_cell.length_a   1.000
_cell.length_b   1.000
_cell.length_c   1.000
_cell.angle_alpha   90.00
_cell.angle_beta   90.00
_cell.angle_gamma   90.00
#
_symmetry.space_group_name_H-M   'P 1'
#
loop_
_entity.id
_entity.type
_entity.pdbx_description
1 polymer ?
#
loop_
_entity_poly.entity_id
_entity_poly.type
_entity_poly.pdbx_seq_one_letter_code
_entity_poly.pdbx_strand_id
1 'polypeptide(L)'
;MKLAPVQNPLLPELLEACRQHIYHNVPQQLDGMGVFHCHHRQSLRAVPIHQPSLILVLCGEKHLHHAGSLTRCTAGKLLLLPAMCEVQLENIPDLVHHEYLALCIPIAPQTITRFINGFSTALNWREQTSLLCAQAPDTILLSLLQRLQWSRAGTGDELLLELRQQELLAHCAQQGWLGHLLRDGGLGVAQRVASLVSGDCARDWRIADACNALAMSESSLRRELQRENTGFREILEQVRLTTALGMLQGTRRNVAEIAGQVGYDSPSRFAARFRQRFGMSPGEVKSSREKLTDSGAMLVDPGANTLVTPG
;
A
#
# COMPACT_ATOMS: atom_id res chain seq x y z
N MET A 1 -31.88 -11.88 23.97
CA MET A 1 -31.60 -12.40 22.61
C MET A 1 -30.77 -11.34 21.92
N LYS A 2 -29.42 -11.47 21.92
CA LYS A 2 -28.54 -10.53 21.19
C LYS A 2 -28.71 -10.86 19.71
N LEU A 3 -29.30 -9.95 18.94
CA LEU A 3 -29.28 -9.98 17.48
C LEU A 3 -27.80 -10.12 17.03
N ALA A 4 -27.52 -11.16 16.23
CA ALA A 4 -26.23 -11.26 15.57
C ALA A 4 -25.98 -9.95 14.78
N PRO A 5 -24.75 -9.43 14.78
CA PRO A 5 -24.45 -8.23 13.99
C PRO A 5 -24.85 -8.52 12.54
N VAL A 6 -25.69 -7.66 11.97
CA VAL A 6 -26.05 -7.72 10.56
C VAL A 6 -24.72 -7.62 9.79
N GLN A 7 -24.29 -8.73 9.20
CA GLN A 7 -23.08 -8.75 8.38
C GLN A 7 -23.37 -7.84 7.17
N ASN A 8 -22.58 -6.79 7.05
CA ASN A 8 -22.70 -5.87 5.92
C ASN A 8 -22.46 -6.63 4.61
N PRO A 9 -23.45 -6.68 3.68
CA PRO A 9 -23.38 -7.49 2.46
C PRO A 9 -22.23 -7.04 1.53
N LEU A 10 -21.75 -5.82 1.63
CA LEU A 10 -20.66 -5.28 0.79
C LEU A 10 -19.29 -5.88 1.13
N LEU A 11 -19.07 -6.29 2.38
CA LEU A 11 -17.77 -6.83 2.79
C LEU A 11 -17.46 -8.21 2.16
N PRO A 12 -18.39 -9.20 2.14
CA PRO A 12 -18.21 -10.42 1.40
C PRO A 12 -18.01 -10.21 -0.10
N GLU A 13 -18.72 -9.27 -0.71
CA GLU A 13 -18.59 -8.94 -2.14
C GLU A 13 -17.21 -8.36 -2.46
N LEU A 14 -16.71 -7.44 -1.64
CA LEU A 14 -15.34 -6.90 -1.75
C LEU A 14 -14.27 -7.99 -1.57
N LEU A 15 -14.47 -8.87 -0.58
CA LEU A 15 -13.55 -9.99 -0.33
C LEU A 15 -13.47 -10.90 -1.55
N GLU A 16 -14.62 -11.28 -2.11
CA GLU A 16 -14.67 -12.14 -3.29
C GLU A 16 -14.07 -11.46 -4.53
N ALA A 17 -14.36 -10.19 -4.75
CA ALA A 17 -13.76 -9.42 -5.83
C ALA A 17 -12.23 -9.35 -5.72
N CYS A 18 -11.68 -9.15 -4.51
CA CYS A 18 -10.23 -9.18 -4.29
C CYS A 18 -9.64 -10.58 -4.49
N ARG A 19 -10.31 -11.64 -4.06
CA ARG A 19 -9.89 -13.04 -4.30
C ARG A 19 -9.81 -13.34 -5.79
N GLN A 20 -10.82 -12.96 -6.56
CA GLN A 20 -10.83 -13.12 -8.01
C GLN A 20 -9.64 -12.40 -8.66
N HIS A 21 -9.28 -11.20 -8.21
CA HIS A 21 -8.10 -10.50 -8.71
C HIS A 21 -6.81 -11.28 -8.44
N ILE A 22 -6.66 -11.89 -7.25
CA ILE A 22 -5.45 -12.64 -6.87
C ILE A 22 -5.35 -13.96 -7.65
N TYR A 23 -6.46 -14.72 -7.76
CA TYR A 23 -6.44 -16.10 -8.25
C TYR A 23 -6.62 -16.22 -9.76
N HIS A 24 -7.31 -15.31 -10.42
CA HIS A 24 -7.61 -15.38 -11.85
C HIS A 24 -6.61 -14.65 -12.75
N ASN A 25 -5.44 -14.28 -12.20
CA ASN A 25 -4.32 -13.71 -12.97
C ASN A 25 -4.74 -12.54 -13.88
N VAL A 26 -5.62 -11.67 -13.38
CA VAL A 26 -5.98 -10.45 -14.10
C VAL A 26 -4.73 -9.56 -14.12
N PRO A 27 -4.10 -9.33 -15.30
CA PRO A 27 -2.80 -8.63 -15.37
C PRO A 27 -2.92 -7.13 -15.08
N GLN A 28 -4.13 -6.65 -14.80
CA GLN A 28 -4.40 -5.23 -14.62
C GLN A 28 -3.96 -4.77 -13.23
N GLN A 29 -3.15 -3.73 -13.21
CA GLN A 29 -2.96 -2.93 -12.02
C GLN A 29 -4.33 -2.41 -11.58
N LEU A 30 -4.65 -2.56 -10.28
CA LEU A 30 -5.91 -2.06 -9.72
C LEU A 30 -5.87 -0.53 -9.54
N ASP A 31 -5.51 0.20 -10.61
CA ASP A 31 -5.55 1.67 -10.66
C ASP A 31 -5.01 2.34 -9.39
N GLY A 32 -3.78 1.95 -9.01
CA GLY A 32 -3.11 2.46 -7.81
C GLY A 32 -3.55 1.82 -6.49
N MET A 33 -4.52 0.90 -6.48
CA MET A 33 -4.82 0.09 -5.29
C MET A 33 -3.91 -1.14 -5.22
N GLY A 34 -3.60 -1.60 -3.99
CA GLY A 34 -2.89 -2.84 -3.72
C GLY A 34 -3.75 -3.85 -2.99
N VAL A 35 -3.70 -5.12 -3.39
CA VAL A 35 -4.30 -6.21 -2.62
C VAL A 35 -3.18 -6.95 -1.90
N PHE A 36 -3.20 -6.95 -0.58
CA PHE A 36 -2.23 -7.65 0.26
C PHE A 36 -2.83 -8.96 0.75
N HIS A 37 -2.10 -10.04 0.51
CA HIS A 37 -2.59 -11.37 0.75
C HIS A 37 -1.48 -12.27 1.30
N CYS A 38 -1.79 -13.08 2.33
CA CYS A 38 -0.91 -14.13 2.81
C CYS A 38 -1.68 -15.24 3.53
N HIS A 39 -1.10 -16.45 3.52
CA HIS A 39 -1.58 -17.63 4.26
C HIS A 39 -0.76 -17.93 5.51
N HIS A 40 0.43 -17.30 5.62
CA HIS A 40 1.29 -17.39 6.80
C HIS A 40 1.54 -16.00 7.35
N ARG A 41 1.71 -15.91 8.68
CA ARG A 41 1.97 -14.65 9.35
C ARG A 41 3.19 -13.94 8.75
N GLN A 42 3.01 -12.67 8.40
CA GLN A 42 4.08 -11.76 8.01
C GLN A 42 4.36 -10.80 9.17
N SER A 43 5.63 -10.66 9.56
CA SER A 43 6.07 -9.68 10.56
C SER A 43 7.15 -8.81 9.95
N LEU A 44 6.81 -7.55 9.67
CA LEU A 44 7.63 -6.60 8.94
C LEU A 44 8.00 -5.44 9.86
N ARG A 45 9.30 -5.12 9.92
CA ARG A 45 9.84 -4.01 10.71
C ARG A 45 10.01 -2.78 9.83
N ALA A 46 10.04 -1.63 10.46
CA ALA A 46 10.52 -0.37 9.86
C ALA A 46 9.93 -0.08 8.45
N VAL A 47 8.62 -0.31 8.27
CA VAL A 47 7.92 -0.08 6.99
C VAL A 47 7.60 1.41 6.86
N PRO A 48 8.25 2.13 5.91
CA PRO A 48 7.97 3.56 5.71
C PRO A 48 6.66 3.74 4.94
N ILE A 49 5.85 4.66 5.39
CA ILE A 49 4.61 5.08 4.74
C ILE A 49 4.88 6.42 4.05
N HIS A 50 5.13 6.39 2.75
CA HIS A 50 5.45 7.59 1.97
C HIS A 50 4.24 8.43 1.58
N GLN A 51 3.07 7.78 1.47
CA GLN A 51 1.82 8.42 1.09
C GLN A 51 0.74 8.08 2.10
N PRO A 52 -0.19 9.01 2.40
CA PRO A 52 -1.35 8.67 3.21
C PRO A 52 -2.08 7.50 2.55
N SER A 53 -2.53 6.56 3.36
CA SER A 53 -3.15 5.34 2.83
C SER A 53 -4.32 4.90 3.70
N LEU A 54 -5.36 4.40 3.03
CA LEU A 54 -6.44 3.66 3.68
C LEU A 54 -6.19 2.17 3.47
N ILE A 55 -6.30 1.38 4.54
CA ILE A 55 -6.19 -0.09 4.45
C ILE A 55 -7.46 -0.69 5.02
N LEU A 56 -8.26 -1.33 4.15
CA LEU A 56 -9.43 -2.09 4.55
C LEU A 56 -9.02 -3.55 4.75
N VAL A 57 -9.14 -4.07 5.98
CA VAL A 57 -8.94 -5.50 6.26
C VAL A 57 -10.21 -6.25 5.88
N LEU A 58 -10.09 -7.23 4.98
CA LEU A 58 -11.20 -8.03 4.46
C LEU A 58 -11.26 -9.42 5.12
N CYS A 59 -10.09 -9.98 5.46
CA CYS A 59 -9.96 -11.27 6.15
C CYS A 59 -8.73 -11.26 7.04
N GLY A 60 -8.78 -11.92 8.20
CA GLY A 60 -7.69 -11.92 9.18
C GLY A 60 -7.56 -10.63 9.98
N GLU A 61 -6.36 -10.37 10.47
CA GLU A 61 -6.05 -9.21 11.30
C GLU A 61 -4.76 -8.53 10.86
N LYS A 62 -4.71 -7.20 11.00
CA LYS A 62 -3.49 -6.41 10.87
C LYS A 62 -3.15 -5.75 12.19
N HIS A 63 -1.94 -6.01 12.69
CA HIS A 63 -1.40 -5.34 13.85
C HIS A 63 -0.36 -4.31 13.42
N LEU A 64 -0.42 -3.10 13.96
CA LEU A 64 0.56 -2.05 13.72
C LEU A 64 1.09 -1.50 15.04
N HIS A 65 2.42 -1.43 15.13
CA HIS A 65 3.10 -0.72 16.19
C HIS A 65 3.64 0.61 15.64
N HIS A 66 3.20 1.69 16.26
CA HIS A 66 3.63 3.05 15.91
C HIS A 66 3.69 3.91 17.17
N ALA A 67 4.77 4.65 17.35
CA ALA A 67 4.98 5.56 18.50
C ALA A 67 4.67 4.90 19.87
N GLY A 68 5.08 3.64 20.05
CA GLY A 68 4.87 2.89 21.29
C GLY A 68 3.44 2.33 21.49
N SER A 69 2.53 2.57 20.55
CA SER A 69 1.14 2.10 20.61
C SER A 69 0.91 0.94 19.64
N LEU A 70 0.08 -0.04 20.06
CA LEU A 70 -0.41 -1.14 19.22
C LEU A 70 -1.82 -0.86 18.76
N THR A 71 -2.01 -0.79 17.43
CA THR A 71 -3.32 -0.73 16.79
C THR A 71 -3.64 -2.09 16.17
N ARG A 72 -4.80 -2.67 16.54
CA ARG A 72 -5.31 -3.94 15.99
C ARG A 72 -6.49 -3.66 15.08
N CYS A 73 -6.36 -4.04 13.82
CA CYS A 73 -7.37 -3.85 12.79
C CYS A 73 -7.86 -5.22 12.29
N THR A 74 -9.11 -5.55 12.58
CA THR A 74 -9.77 -6.81 12.20
C THR A 74 -10.58 -6.64 10.93
N ALA A 75 -11.09 -7.74 10.38
CA ALA A 75 -11.95 -7.72 9.18
C ALA A 75 -13.14 -6.74 9.35
N GLY A 76 -13.44 -6.00 8.28
CA GLY A 76 -14.45 -4.95 8.23
C GLY A 76 -14.00 -3.58 8.74
N LYS A 77 -12.79 -3.49 9.31
CA LYS A 77 -12.25 -2.21 9.78
C LYS A 77 -11.32 -1.57 8.75
N LEU A 78 -11.36 -0.26 8.74
CA LEU A 78 -10.50 0.62 7.95
C LEU A 78 -9.42 1.22 8.84
N LEU A 79 -8.18 1.11 8.40
CA LEU A 79 -7.02 1.71 9.03
C LEU A 79 -6.57 2.90 8.19
N LEU A 80 -6.37 4.05 8.83
CA LEU A 80 -5.85 5.25 8.21
C LEU A 80 -4.42 5.48 8.64
N LEU A 81 -3.54 5.58 7.67
CA LEU A 81 -2.10 5.79 7.84
C LEU A 81 -1.70 7.17 7.30
N PRO A 82 -1.12 8.05 8.13
CA PRO A 82 -0.54 9.29 7.63
C PRO A 82 0.71 9.03 6.79
N ALA A 83 1.07 9.98 5.93
CA ALA A 83 2.37 9.94 5.27
C ALA A 83 3.52 10.21 6.23
N MET A 84 4.73 9.86 5.78
CA MET A 84 6.00 10.15 6.45
C MET A 84 6.07 9.62 7.88
N CYS A 85 5.48 8.46 8.11
CA CYS A 85 5.65 7.69 9.34
C CYS A 85 6.28 6.32 9.04
N GLU A 86 6.85 5.71 10.06
CA GLU A 86 7.39 4.36 10.00
C GLU A 86 6.61 3.48 10.98
N VAL A 87 6.23 2.30 10.52
CA VAL A 87 5.46 1.35 11.32
C VAL A 87 6.13 -0.02 11.33
N GLN A 88 6.00 -0.76 12.43
CA GLN A 88 6.15 -2.19 12.43
C GLN A 88 4.77 -2.80 12.24
N LEU A 89 4.63 -3.74 11.33
CA LEU A 89 3.33 -4.35 11.04
C LEU A 89 3.38 -5.87 11.01
N GLU A 90 2.24 -6.46 11.33
CA GLU A 90 2.00 -7.89 11.19
C GLU A 90 0.69 -8.11 10.45
N ASN A 91 0.73 -9.00 9.45
CA ASN A 91 -0.44 -9.54 8.80
C ASN A 91 -0.67 -10.94 9.33
N ILE A 92 -1.84 -11.18 9.91
CA ILE A 92 -2.17 -12.41 10.63
C ILE A 92 -3.37 -13.06 9.95
N PRO A 93 -3.18 -14.23 9.32
CA PRO A 93 -4.29 -15.01 8.75
C PRO A 93 -5.32 -15.38 9.80
N ASP A 94 -6.58 -15.42 9.42
CA ASP A 94 -7.64 -15.91 10.30
C ASP A 94 -7.52 -17.44 10.54
N LEU A 95 -8.13 -17.92 11.63
CA LEU A 95 -8.02 -19.32 12.03
C LEU A 95 -8.93 -20.25 11.22
N VAL A 96 -9.93 -19.73 10.52
CA VAL A 96 -10.93 -20.53 9.80
C VAL A 96 -10.53 -20.72 8.34
N HIS A 97 -10.18 -19.62 7.66
CA HIS A 97 -9.84 -19.64 6.24
C HIS A 97 -8.33 -19.74 6.00
N HIS A 98 -7.52 -19.59 7.06
CA HIS A 98 -6.06 -19.51 6.98
C HIS A 98 -5.60 -18.47 5.95
N GLU A 99 -6.26 -17.30 5.95
CA GLU A 99 -6.05 -16.26 4.98
C GLU A 99 -6.02 -14.88 5.66
N TYR A 100 -5.08 -14.05 5.28
CA TYR A 100 -5.13 -12.61 5.48
C TYR A 100 -5.32 -11.94 4.14
N LEU A 101 -6.28 -11.04 4.06
CA LEU A 101 -6.54 -10.25 2.86
C LEU A 101 -6.92 -8.82 3.22
N ALA A 102 -6.26 -7.85 2.59
CA ALA A 102 -6.55 -6.43 2.77
C ALA A 102 -6.41 -5.67 1.45
N LEU A 103 -7.25 -4.65 1.28
CA LEU A 103 -7.18 -3.69 0.19
C LEU A 103 -6.48 -2.42 0.70
N CYS A 104 -5.42 -1.99 0.01
CA CYS A 104 -4.67 -0.78 0.30
C CYS A 104 -4.92 0.27 -0.76
N ILE A 105 -5.28 1.47 -0.34
CA ILE A 105 -5.57 2.60 -1.20
C ILE A 105 -4.65 3.75 -0.80
N PRO A 106 -3.51 3.92 -1.48
CA PRO A 106 -2.67 5.10 -1.31
C PRO A 106 -3.37 6.32 -1.91
N ILE A 107 -3.24 7.46 -1.25
CA ILE A 107 -3.78 8.74 -1.73
C ILE A 107 -2.63 9.56 -2.31
N ALA A 108 -2.76 9.91 -3.58
CA ALA A 108 -1.74 10.69 -4.25
C ALA A 108 -1.61 12.10 -3.63
N PRO A 109 -0.38 12.63 -3.45
CA PRO A 109 -0.17 13.95 -2.87
C PRO A 109 -0.88 15.07 -3.64
N GLN A 110 -0.94 14.96 -4.96
CA GLN A 110 -1.63 15.92 -5.84
C GLN A 110 -3.14 15.95 -5.57
N THR A 111 -3.74 14.78 -5.35
CA THR A 111 -5.16 14.63 -4.98
C THR A 111 -5.46 15.34 -3.67
N ILE A 112 -4.58 15.17 -2.67
CA ILE A 112 -4.71 15.86 -1.38
C ILE A 112 -4.69 17.37 -1.58
N THR A 113 -3.72 17.87 -2.32
CA THR A 113 -3.57 19.31 -2.59
C THR A 113 -4.81 19.86 -3.30
N ARG A 114 -5.32 19.18 -4.34
CA ARG A 114 -6.52 19.59 -5.06
C ARG A 114 -7.75 19.56 -4.17
N PHE A 115 -7.90 18.51 -3.35
CA PHE A 115 -9.01 18.38 -2.42
C PHE A 115 -9.03 19.52 -1.39
N ILE A 116 -7.90 19.79 -0.75
CA ILE A 116 -7.78 20.89 0.22
C ILE A 116 -8.11 22.23 -0.46
N ASN A 117 -7.50 22.53 -1.62
CA ASN A 117 -7.73 23.79 -2.32
C ASN A 117 -9.17 23.96 -2.82
N GLY A 118 -9.81 22.88 -3.24
CA GLY A 118 -11.20 22.92 -3.74
C GLY A 118 -12.24 23.05 -2.62
N PHE A 119 -11.94 22.56 -1.42
CA PHE A 119 -12.92 22.45 -0.33
C PHE A 119 -12.47 23.14 0.97
N SER A 120 -11.41 23.94 0.95
CA SER A 120 -10.80 24.56 2.14
C SER A 120 -11.78 25.31 3.05
N THR A 121 -12.79 25.98 2.49
CA THR A 121 -13.81 26.72 3.25
C THR A 121 -14.83 25.83 3.94
N ALA A 122 -15.02 24.60 3.45
CA ALA A 122 -15.96 23.62 3.99
C ALA A 122 -15.30 22.61 4.94
N LEU A 123 -13.96 22.55 4.95
CA LEU A 123 -13.21 21.57 5.73
C LEU A 123 -12.82 22.14 7.09
N ASN A 124 -13.25 21.47 8.16
CA ASN A 124 -12.82 21.73 9.53
C ASN A 124 -12.10 20.48 10.06
N TRP A 125 -10.79 20.45 9.95
CA TRP A 125 -9.99 19.34 10.46
C TRP A 125 -8.75 19.86 11.19
N ARG A 126 -8.20 19.02 12.07
CA ARG A 126 -6.91 19.27 12.74
C ARG A 126 -6.03 18.03 12.55
N GLU A 127 -4.73 18.24 12.42
CA GLU A 127 -3.77 17.15 12.32
C GLU A 127 -3.86 16.21 13.54
N GLN A 128 -3.87 14.91 13.25
CA GLN A 128 -3.85 13.84 14.25
C GLN A 128 -2.61 12.99 14.02
N THR A 129 -1.82 12.77 15.05
CA THR A 129 -0.58 11.97 14.96
C THR A 129 -0.80 10.48 15.20
N SER A 130 -1.95 10.11 15.79
CA SER A 130 -2.31 8.72 16.08
C SER A 130 -2.85 8.00 14.84
N LEU A 131 -2.56 6.70 14.73
CA LEU A 131 -3.22 5.85 13.74
C LEU A 131 -4.69 5.68 14.12
N LEU A 132 -5.58 5.75 13.14
CA LEU A 132 -7.01 5.50 13.32
C LEU A 132 -7.36 4.12 12.73
N CYS A 133 -8.01 3.29 13.55
CA CYS A 133 -8.67 2.06 13.09
C CYS A 133 -10.15 2.13 13.50
N ALA A 134 -11.04 2.20 12.52
CA ALA A 134 -12.47 2.36 12.74
C ALA A 134 -13.26 1.38 11.85
N GLN A 135 -14.53 1.13 12.19
CA GLN A 135 -15.44 0.37 11.35
C GLN A 135 -15.61 1.11 10.01
N ALA A 136 -15.43 0.38 8.89
CA ALA A 136 -15.61 0.97 7.57
C ALA A 136 -17.09 1.31 7.32
N PRO A 137 -17.43 2.57 7.01
CA PRO A 137 -18.79 2.95 6.64
C PRO A 137 -19.21 2.33 5.31
N ASP A 138 -20.50 2.06 5.15
CA ASP A 138 -21.06 1.49 3.93
C ASP A 138 -20.75 2.33 2.68
N THR A 139 -20.73 3.66 2.82
CA THR A 139 -20.39 4.57 1.74
C THR A 139 -18.96 4.36 1.22
N ILE A 140 -18.01 4.13 2.11
CA ILE A 140 -16.62 3.82 1.75
C ILE A 140 -16.55 2.42 1.11
N LEU A 141 -17.21 1.40 1.68
CA LEU A 141 -17.24 0.05 1.13
C LEU A 141 -17.80 0.05 -0.29
N LEU A 142 -18.90 0.77 -0.53
CA LEU A 142 -19.53 0.89 -1.85
C LEU A 142 -18.60 1.59 -2.85
N SER A 143 -17.97 2.71 -2.47
CA SER A 143 -17.01 3.42 -3.31
C SER A 143 -15.83 2.52 -3.71
N LEU A 144 -15.29 1.73 -2.76
CA LEU A 144 -14.20 0.80 -3.03
C LEU A 144 -14.61 -0.36 -3.94
N LEU A 145 -15.82 -0.90 -3.76
CA LEU A 145 -16.36 -1.96 -4.61
C LEU A 145 -16.54 -1.47 -6.05
N GLN A 146 -17.14 -0.31 -6.25
CA GLN A 146 -17.31 0.30 -7.58
C GLN A 146 -15.96 0.56 -8.25
N ARG A 147 -14.98 1.07 -7.50
CA ARG A 147 -13.63 1.31 -8.02
C ARG A 147 -12.95 0.01 -8.45
N LEU A 148 -13.11 -1.06 -7.68
CA LEU A 148 -12.57 -2.38 -8.01
C LEU A 148 -13.21 -2.95 -9.29
N GLN A 149 -14.54 -2.82 -9.42
CA GLN A 149 -15.28 -3.27 -10.60
C GLN A 149 -14.83 -2.50 -11.87
N TRP A 150 -14.65 -1.19 -11.80
CA TRP A 150 -14.20 -0.36 -12.91
C TRP A 150 -12.77 -0.67 -13.34
N SER A 151 -11.88 -0.83 -12.36
CA SER A 151 -10.50 -1.23 -12.63
C SER A 151 -10.43 -2.57 -13.37
N ARG A 152 -11.28 -3.52 -12.99
CA ARG A 152 -11.38 -4.83 -13.67
C ARG A 152 -11.95 -4.73 -15.09
N ALA A 153 -12.85 -3.79 -15.33
CA ALA A 153 -13.43 -3.55 -16.65
C ALA A 153 -12.45 -2.83 -17.61
N GLY A 154 -11.31 -2.36 -17.12
CA GLY A 154 -10.33 -1.62 -17.92
C GLY A 154 -10.81 -0.23 -18.33
N THR A 155 -11.78 0.32 -17.61
CA THR A 155 -12.39 1.63 -17.89
C THR A 155 -11.74 2.77 -17.11
N GLY A 156 -10.56 2.52 -16.50
CA GLY A 156 -9.84 3.48 -15.67
C GLY A 156 -9.29 4.65 -16.50
N ASP A 157 -9.99 5.78 -16.48
CA ASP A 157 -9.50 7.07 -16.92
C ASP A 157 -8.82 7.78 -15.76
N GLU A 158 -7.69 8.46 -16.00
CA GLU A 158 -6.91 9.14 -14.96
C GLU A 158 -7.76 10.19 -14.21
N LEU A 159 -8.64 10.91 -14.92
CA LEU A 159 -9.54 11.88 -14.32
C LEU A 159 -10.55 11.20 -13.39
N LEU A 160 -11.13 10.08 -13.81
CA LEU A 160 -12.08 9.33 -12.98
C LEU A 160 -11.42 8.76 -11.74
N LEU A 161 -10.17 8.28 -11.85
CA LEU A 161 -9.40 7.80 -10.71
C LEU A 161 -9.13 8.91 -9.69
N GLU A 162 -8.78 10.09 -10.16
CA GLU A 162 -8.59 11.27 -9.33
C GLU A 162 -9.89 11.64 -8.59
N LEU A 163 -11.03 11.70 -9.28
CA LEU A 163 -12.33 11.99 -8.69
C LEU A 163 -12.74 10.95 -7.64
N ARG A 164 -12.44 9.67 -7.88
CA ARG A 164 -12.68 8.60 -6.90
C ARG A 164 -11.80 8.71 -5.65
N GLN A 165 -10.57 9.17 -5.79
CA GLN A 165 -9.73 9.45 -4.61
C GLN A 165 -10.27 10.65 -3.82
N GLN A 166 -10.74 11.70 -4.49
CA GLN A 166 -11.38 12.84 -3.83
C GLN A 166 -12.68 12.46 -3.13
N GLU A 167 -13.48 11.57 -3.73
CA GLU A 167 -14.67 11.00 -3.09
C GLU A 167 -14.32 10.28 -1.76
N LEU A 168 -13.27 9.46 -1.74
CA LEU A 168 -12.80 8.81 -0.50
C LEU A 168 -12.38 9.83 0.56
N LEU A 169 -11.68 10.90 0.17
CA LEU A 169 -11.34 11.98 1.09
C LEU A 169 -12.58 12.70 1.62
N ALA A 170 -13.62 12.90 0.79
CA ALA A 170 -14.88 13.48 1.22
C ALA A 170 -15.60 12.59 2.25
N HIS A 171 -15.61 11.27 2.03
CA HIS A 171 -16.14 10.33 3.02
C HIS A 171 -15.34 10.37 4.34
N CYS A 172 -14.01 10.44 4.27
CA CYS A 172 -13.17 10.63 5.46
C CYS A 172 -13.47 11.97 6.17
N ALA A 173 -13.76 13.04 5.42
CA ALA A 173 -14.15 14.32 5.98
C ALA A 173 -15.47 14.24 6.77
N GLN A 174 -16.49 13.57 6.18
CA GLN A 174 -17.78 13.35 6.83
C GLN A 174 -17.65 12.59 8.16
N GLN A 175 -16.67 11.70 8.28
CA GLN A 175 -16.39 10.96 9.50
C GLN A 175 -15.49 11.72 10.49
N GLY A 176 -14.99 12.90 10.14
CA GLY A 176 -14.00 13.64 10.94
C GLY A 176 -12.60 13.03 10.93
N TRP A 177 -12.26 12.21 9.94
CA TRP A 177 -11.02 11.42 9.88
C TRP A 177 -9.88 12.06 9.10
N LEU A 178 -10.10 13.21 8.46
CA LEU A 178 -9.07 13.84 7.61
C LEU A 178 -7.77 14.12 8.35
N GLY A 179 -7.84 14.49 9.62
CA GLY A 179 -6.66 14.77 10.43
C GLY A 179 -5.70 13.60 10.59
N HIS A 180 -6.16 12.35 10.37
CA HIS A 180 -5.32 11.16 10.40
C HIS A 180 -4.61 10.88 9.06
N LEU A 181 -4.96 11.59 8.00
CA LEU A 181 -4.38 11.44 6.66
C LEU A 181 -3.60 12.68 6.25
N LEU A 182 -4.08 13.87 6.60
CA LEU A 182 -3.54 15.15 6.18
C LEU A 182 -2.60 15.72 7.25
N ARG A 183 -1.62 16.51 6.80
CA ARG A 183 -0.69 17.22 7.66
C ARG A 183 -0.87 18.72 7.50
N ASP A 184 -0.79 19.44 8.61
CA ASP A 184 -0.71 20.91 8.61
C ASP A 184 0.61 21.35 7.95
N GLY A 185 0.54 22.37 7.11
CA GLY A 185 1.73 22.89 6.41
C GLY A 185 2.07 22.26 5.07
N GLY A 186 1.24 21.31 4.60
CA GLY A 186 1.38 20.72 3.26
C GLY A 186 2.44 19.61 3.17
N LEU A 187 2.88 19.33 1.93
CA LEU A 187 3.81 18.25 1.65
C LEU A 187 5.27 18.68 1.92
N GLY A 188 5.94 17.97 2.82
CA GLY A 188 7.38 18.14 3.06
C GLY A 188 8.22 17.82 1.80
N VAL A 189 9.47 18.27 1.79
CA VAL A 189 10.38 18.03 0.66
C VAL A 189 10.68 16.53 0.51
N ALA A 190 10.84 15.79 1.61
CA ALA A 190 11.04 14.36 1.58
C ALA A 190 9.86 13.63 0.91
N GLN A 191 8.63 14.02 1.22
CA GLN A 191 7.43 13.44 0.60
C GLN A 191 7.35 13.75 -0.90
N ARG A 192 7.71 14.97 -1.31
CA ARG A 192 7.77 15.35 -2.72
C ARG A 192 8.81 14.54 -3.49
N VAL A 193 10.00 14.33 -2.91
CA VAL A 193 11.03 13.43 -3.46
C VAL A 193 10.54 11.99 -3.53
N ALA A 194 9.93 11.47 -2.47
CA ALA A 194 9.39 10.11 -2.45
C ALA A 194 8.32 9.90 -3.54
N SER A 195 7.43 10.87 -3.72
CA SER A 195 6.40 10.83 -4.78
C SER A 195 7.01 10.84 -6.17
N LEU A 196 8.03 11.67 -6.39
CA LEU A 196 8.75 11.73 -7.67
C LEU A 196 9.41 10.38 -8.01
N VAL A 197 10.12 9.78 -7.05
CA VAL A 197 10.78 8.48 -7.21
C VAL A 197 9.76 7.35 -7.41
N SER A 198 8.62 7.39 -6.72
CA SER A 198 7.56 6.37 -6.81
C SER A 198 6.97 6.28 -8.23
N GLY A 199 6.98 7.37 -8.99
CA GLY A 199 6.51 7.40 -10.39
C GLY A 199 7.35 6.55 -11.35
N ASP A 200 8.65 6.40 -11.07
CA ASP A 200 9.58 5.56 -11.86
C ASP A 200 10.71 5.06 -10.95
N CYS A 201 10.45 3.99 -10.19
CA CYS A 201 11.42 3.41 -9.25
C CYS A 201 12.66 2.82 -9.94
N ALA A 202 12.53 2.36 -11.18
CA ALA A 202 13.60 1.69 -11.91
C ALA A 202 14.67 2.69 -12.43
N ARG A 203 14.28 3.93 -12.63
CA ARG A 203 15.16 4.98 -13.16
C ARG A 203 16.41 5.14 -12.28
N ASP A 204 17.57 5.37 -12.91
CA ASP A 204 18.81 5.79 -12.22
C ASP A 204 18.70 7.25 -11.76
N TRP A 205 18.01 7.44 -10.64
CA TRP A 205 17.77 8.77 -10.07
C TRP A 205 19.03 9.38 -9.49
N ARG A 206 19.36 10.59 -9.94
CA ARG A 206 20.40 11.43 -9.35
C ARG A 206 19.76 12.59 -8.60
N ILE A 207 20.48 13.14 -7.63
CA ILE A 207 19.98 14.30 -6.87
C ILE A 207 19.66 15.50 -7.78
N ALA A 208 20.42 15.65 -8.88
CA ALA A 208 20.17 16.69 -9.88
C ALA A 208 18.78 16.54 -10.55
N ASP A 209 18.31 15.31 -10.78
CA ASP A 209 16.98 15.06 -11.35
C ASP A 209 15.88 15.57 -10.42
N ALA A 210 16.03 15.28 -9.11
CA ALA A 210 15.11 15.77 -8.10
C ALA A 210 15.17 17.30 -7.97
N CYS A 211 16.35 17.90 -8.02
CA CYS A 211 16.52 19.36 -8.01
C CYS A 211 15.78 20.02 -9.17
N ASN A 212 15.93 19.50 -10.38
CA ASN A 212 15.26 20.01 -11.57
C ASN A 212 13.73 19.87 -11.45
N ALA A 213 13.23 18.67 -11.05
CA ALA A 213 11.80 18.41 -10.93
C ALA A 213 11.13 19.26 -9.83
N LEU A 214 11.85 19.56 -8.76
CA LEU A 214 11.33 20.32 -7.63
C LEU A 214 11.64 21.83 -7.70
N ALA A 215 12.33 22.28 -8.76
CA ALA A 215 12.83 23.65 -8.94
C ALA A 215 13.64 24.14 -7.71
N MET A 216 14.56 23.30 -7.22
CA MET A 216 15.40 23.58 -6.06
C MET A 216 16.88 23.47 -6.40
N SER A 217 17.74 24.27 -5.75
CA SER A 217 19.20 24.03 -5.79
C SER A 217 19.57 22.82 -4.97
N GLU A 218 20.68 22.14 -5.30
CA GLU A 218 21.14 20.96 -4.55
C GLU A 218 21.41 21.29 -3.07
N SER A 219 21.98 22.46 -2.77
CA SER A 219 22.22 22.90 -1.40
C SER A 219 20.91 23.09 -0.62
N SER A 220 19.89 23.68 -1.26
CA SER A 220 18.55 23.84 -0.65
C SER A 220 17.89 22.50 -0.42
N LEU A 221 17.90 21.61 -1.43
CA LEU A 221 17.32 20.28 -1.32
C LEU A 221 17.95 19.48 -0.17
N ARG A 222 19.30 19.44 -0.10
CA ARG A 222 20.02 18.74 0.98
C ARG A 222 19.69 19.31 2.36
N ARG A 223 19.64 20.63 2.49
CA ARG A 223 19.31 21.30 3.76
C ARG A 223 17.89 20.98 4.23
N GLU A 224 16.91 21.02 3.33
CA GLU A 224 15.53 20.72 3.69
C GLU A 224 15.37 19.23 4.06
N LEU A 225 15.95 18.30 3.30
CA LEU A 225 15.93 16.88 3.64
C LEU A 225 16.62 16.62 4.99
N GLN A 226 17.71 17.30 5.29
CA GLN A 226 18.39 17.17 6.57
C GLN A 226 17.56 17.69 7.74
N ARG A 227 16.76 18.77 7.55
CA ARG A 227 15.79 19.25 8.55
C ARG A 227 14.69 18.21 8.82
N GLU A 228 14.34 17.43 7.81
CA GLU A 228 13.40 16.32 7.92
C GLU A 228 14.06 14.99 8.37
N ASN A 229 15.33 15.05 8.84
CA ASN A 229 16.15 13.94 9.32
C ASN A 229 16.29 12.81 8.29
N THR A 230 16.43 13.11 7.01
CA THR A 230 16.61 12.15 5.94
C THR A 230 17.54 12.65 4.84
N GLY A 231 17.81 11.83 3.81
CA GLY A 231 18.62 12.18 2.66
C GLY A 231 18.07 11.57 1.37
N PHE A 232 18.47 12.14 0.22
CA PHE A 232 18.00 11.71 -1.09
C PHE A 232 18.21 10.21 -1.34
N ARG A 233 19.40 9.68 -1.05
CA ARG A 233 19.71 8.26 -1.24
C ARG A 233 18.90 7.34 -0.33
N GLU A 234 18.63 7.79 0.87
CA GLU A 234 17.82 7.07 1.84
C GLU A 234 16.36 6.98 1.36
N ILE A 235 15.78 8.11 0.92
CA ILE A 235 14.42 8.12 0.35
C ILE A 235 14.33 7.22 -0.88
N LEU A 236 15.32 7.29 -1.78
CA LEU A 236 15.37 6.45 -2.98
C LEU A 236 15.36 4.96 -2.61
N GLU A 237 16.20 4.54 -1.66
CA GLU A 237 16.25 3.16 -1.18
C GLU A 237 14.93 2.75 -0.51
N GLN A 238 14.39 3.58 0.37
CA GLN A 238 13.14 3.31 1.08
C GLN A 238 11.97 3.14 0.10
N VAL A 239 11.82 4.03 -0.88
CA VAL A 239 10.75 3.95 -1.89
C VAL A 239 10.89 2.68 -2.72
N ARG A 240 12.09 2.36 -3.20
CA ARG A 240 12.36 1.13 -3.97
C ARG A 240 11.98 -0.13 -3.17
N LEU A 241 12.43 -0.23 -1.92
CA LEU A 241 12.16 -1.38 -1.07
C LEU A 241 10.67 -1.49 -0.70
N THR A 242 10.00 -0.38 -0.43
CA THR A 242 8.55 -0.36 -0.11
C THR A 242 7.71 -0.73 -1.34
N THR A 243 8.07 -0.23 -2.51
CA THR A 243 7.43 -0.62 -3.78
C THR A 243 7.60 -2.12 -4.03
N ALA A 244 8.83 -2.65 -3.81
CA ALA A 244 9.08 -4.09 -3.91
C ALA A 244 8.26 -4.91 -2.92
N LEU A 245 8.11 -4.43 -1.67
CA LEU A 245 7.27 -5.08 -0.68
C LEU A 245 5.81 -5.17 -1.15
N GLY A 246 5.25 -4.09 -1.68
CA GLY A 246 3.91 -4.09 -2.27
C GLY A 246 3.78 -5.09 -3.44
N MET A 247 4.79 -5.15 -4.32
CA MET A 247 4.82 -6.12 -5.44
C MET A 247 4.89 -7.57 -4.95
N LEU A 248 5.71 -7.86 -3.94
CA LEU A 248 5.83 -9.19 -3.34
C LEU A 248 4.51 -9.65 -2.69
N GLN A 249 3.78 -8.74 -2.07
CA GLN A 249 2.51 -9.01 -1.41
C GLN A 249 1.32 -9.06 -2.39
N GLY A 250 1.37 -8.33 -3.51
CA GLY A 250 0.24 -8.16 -4.42
C GLY A 250 0.37 -8.84 -5.79
N THR A 251 1.58 -9.29 -6.21
CA THR A 251 1.78 -9.84 -7.55
C THR A 251 2.38 -11.25 -7.53
N ARG A 252 2.32 -11.96 -8.67
CA ARG A 252 2.95 -13.28 -8.84
C ARG A 252 4.38 -13.21 -9.38
N ARG A 253 4.91 -12.02 -9.67
CA ARG A 253 6.27 -11.82 -10.20
C ARG A 253 7.32 -12.48 -9.31
N ASN A 254 8.38 -13.00 -9.92
CA ASN A 254 9.48 -13.57 -9.14
C ASN A 254 10.36 -12.46 -8.51
N VAL A 255 11.18 -12.86 -7.53
CA VAL A 255 12.00 -11.92 -6.75
C VAL A 255 13.01 -11.16 -7.65
N ALA A 256 13.56 -11.83 -8.66
CA ALA A 256 14.55 -11.22 -9.57
C ALA A 256 13.89 -10.17 -10.49
N GLU A 257 12.70 -10.47 -11.01
CA GLU A 257 11.90 -9.51 -11.77
C GLU A 257 11.56 -8.27 -10.96
N ILE A 258 11.11 -8.47 -9.70
CA ILE A 258 10.78 -7.35 -8.80
C ILE A 258 12.02 -6.52 -8.51
N ALA A 259 13.17 -7.14 -8.24
CA ALA A 259 14.43 -6.44 -8.02
C ALA A 259 14.78 -5.51 -9.19
N GLY A 260 14.71 -6.02 -10.44
CA GLY A 260 14.94 -5.21 -11.64
C GLY A 260 13.95 -4.07 -11.79
N GLN A 261 12.65 -4.32 -11.54
CA GLN A 261 11.60 -3.29 -11.65
C GLN A 261 11.70 -2.16 -10.63
N VAL A 262 12.35 -2.39 -9.51
CA VAL A 262 12.62 -1.34 -8.52
C VAL A 262 14.05 -0.79 -8.60
N GLY A 263 14.78 -1.08 -9.69
CA GLY A 263 16.09 -0.48 -10.00
C GLY A 263 17.27 -1.09 -9.25
N TYR A 264 17.21 -2.41 -8.97
CA TYR A 264 18.38 -3.16 -8.47
C TYR A 264 18.95 -4.05 -9.57
N ASP A 265 20.22 -3.85 -9.92
CA ASP A 265 20.95 -4.68 -10.89
C ASP A 265 21.31 -6.07 -10.33
N SER A 266 21.35 -6.21 -8.99
CA SER A 266 21.69 -7.46 -8.32
C SER A 266 20.57 -7.93 -7.40
N PRO A 267 19.91 -9.07 -7.72
CA PRO A 267 18.90 -9.68 -6.84
C PRO A 267 19.42 -10.02 -5.44
N SER A 268 20.68 -10.42 -5.33
CA SER A 268 21.31 -10.73 -4.03
C SER A 268 21.47 -9.48 -3.17
N ARG A 269 21.92 -8.36 -3.77
CA ARG A 269 22.03 -7.07 -3.07
C ARG A 269 20.66 -6.56 -2.65
N PHE A 270 19.66 -6.67 -3.53
CA PHE A 270 18.28 -6.37 -3.21
C PHE A 270 17.79 -7.18 -2.00
N ALA A 271 17.96 -8.51 -2.02
CA ALA A 271 17.48 -9.38 -0.95
C ALA A 271 18.14 -9.06 0.40
N ALA A 272 19.44 -8.75 0.40
CA ALA A 272 20.17 -8.36 1.61
C ALA A 272 19.62 -7.05 2.20
N ARG A 273 19.42 -6.00 1.36
CA ARG A 273 18.88 -4.70 1.77
C ARG A 273 17.43 -4.80 2.26
N PHE A 274 16.63 -5.58 1.53
CA PHE A 274 15.23 -5.83 1.89
C PHE A 274 15.12 -6.51 3.26
N ARG A 275 15.89 -7.60 3.49
CA ARG A 275 15.89 -8.30 4.78
C ARG A 275 16.42 -7.41 5.91
N GLN A 276 17.46 -6.63 5.66
CA GLN A 276 18.00 -5.67 6.64
C GLN A 276 16.91 -4.67 7.06
N ARG A 277 16.11 -4.17 6.11
CA ARG A 277 15.08 -3.17 6.37
C ARG A 277 13.86 -3.76 7.05
N PHE A 278 13.31 -4.85 6.51
CA PHE A 278 12.00 -5.35 6.92
C PHE A 278 12.05 -6.55 7.88
N GLY A 279 13.21 -7.15 8.12
CA GLY A 279 13.36 -8.32 8.98
C GLY A 279 12.99 -9.64 8.33
N MET A 280 12.27 -9.64 7.21
CA MET A 280 11.96 -10.79 6.35
C MET A 280 12.67 -10.66 5.01
N SER A 281 13.11 -11.77 4.43
CA SER A 281 13.63 -11.79 3.05
C SER A 281 12.48 -11.68 2.03
N PRO A 282 12.76 -11.24 0.78
CA PRO A 282 11.75 -11.23 -0.29
C PRO A 282 11.13 -12.62 -0.54
N GLY A 283 11.94 -13.69 -0.43
CA GLY A 283 11.47 -15.07 -0.55
C GLY A 283 10.49 -15.46 0.55
N GLU A 284 10.77 -15.12 1.81
CA GLU A 284 9.87 -15.38 2.95
C GLU A 284 8.55 -14.63 2.80
N VAL A 285 8.55 -13.38 2.32
CA VAL A 285 7.32 -12.63 2.05
C VAL A 285 6.52 -13.29 0.93
N LYS A 286 7.18 -13.76 -0.13
CA LYS A 286 6.53 -14.43 -1.25
C LYS A 286 5.96 -15.80 -0.84
N SER A 287 6.73 -16.64 -0.17
CA SER A 287 6.30 -17.98 0.27
C SER A 287 5.18 -17.92 1.31
N SER A 288 5.07 -16.84 2.09
CA SER A 288 3.96 -16.67 3.02
C SER A 288 2.58 -16.57 2.32
N ARG A 289 2.54 -16.35 1.00
CA ARG A 289 1.32 -16.32 0.17
C ARG A 289 0.90 -17.69 -0.36
N GLU A 290 1.74 -18.70 -0.21
CA GLU A 290 1.46 -20.05 -0.70
C GLU A 290 0.62 -20.81 0.33
N LYS A 291 -0.45 -21.49 -0.13
CA LYS A 291 -1.24 -22.39 0.71
C LYS A 291 -0.42 -23.63 1.05
N LEU A 292 -0.52 -24.09 2.29
CA LEU A 292 -0.07 -25.43 2.62
C LEU A 292 -1.00 -26.45 1.93
N THR A 293 -0.43 -27.42 1.25
CA THR A 293 -1.17 -28.60 0.81
C THR A 293 -1.31 -29.57 1.98
N ASP A 294 -2.43 -30.28 2.08
CA ASP A 294 -2.70 -31.29 3.12
C ASP A 294 -1.65 -32.42 3.22
N SER A 295 -0.71 -32.49 2.27
CA SER A 295 0.36 -33.49 2.20
C SER A 295 1.76 -32.94 2.54
N GLY A 296 1.88 -31.73 3.05
CA GLY A 296 3.18 -31.13 3.39
C GLY A 296 4.07 -30.77 2.19
N ALA A 297 3.58 -30.93 0.96
CA ALA A 297 4.25 -30.52 -0.25
C ALA A 297 3.72 -29.16 -0.71
N MET A 298 4.62 -28.19 -0.95
CA MET A 298 4.26 -26.93 -1.58
C MET A 298 3.64 -27.19 -2.95
N LEU A 299 2.43 -26.68 -3.21
CA LEU A 299 1.91 -26.61 -4.57
C LEU A 299 2.78 -25.63 -5.37
N VAL A 300 3.67 -26.16 -6.16
CA VAL A 300 4.32 -25.41 -7.25
C VAL A 300 3.24 -25.14 -8.29
N ASP A 301 3.04 -23.89 -8.64
CA ASP A 301 2.05 -23.42 -9.61
C ASP A 301 2.22 -24.20 -10.95
N PRO A 302 1.22 -24.92 -11.47
CA PRO A 302 1.33 -25.66 -12.72
C PRO A 302 1.40 -24.77 -13.97
N GLY A 303 1.44 -23.44 -13.83
CA GLY A 303 1.50 -22.48 -14.92
C GLY A 303 2.91 -22.16 -15.46
N ALA A 304 3.99 -22.71 -14.88
CA ALA A 304 5.35 -22.52 -15.39
C ALA A 304 5.74 -23.68 -16.32
N ASN A 305 4.95 -23.98 -17.35
CA ASN A 305 5.34 -25.02 -18.30
C ASN A 305 5.94 -24.40 -19.56
N THR A 306 7.22 -24.61 -19.68
CA THR A 306 8.09 -24.61 -20.85
C THR A 306 7.36 -25.01 -22.13
N LEU A 307 7.30 -24.09 -23.08
CA LEU A 307 7.15 -24.41 -24.50
C LEU A 307 8.47 -25.07 -24.97
N VAL A 308 8.50 -26.38 -24.92
CA VAL A 308 9.45 -27.17 -25.72
C VAL A 308 8.77 -27.39 -27.06
N THR A 309 9.24 -26.70 -28.10
CA THR A 309 8.95 -27.01 -29.49
C THR A 309 9.68 -28.30 -29.86
N PRO A 310 9.05 -29.31 -30.45
CA PRO A 310 9.76 -30.39 -31.16
C PRO A 310 10.20 -29.87 -32.51
N GLY A 311 11.44 -30.22 -32.82
CA GLY A 311 12.17 -29.94 -34.07
C GLY A 311 11.63 -30.58 -35.33
#